data_c4b7bd3196bba0aff2f8693b232e6db1
#
_entry.id   c4b7bd3196bba0aff2f8693b232e6db1
#
_cell.length_a   1.000
_cell.length_b   1.000
_cell.length_c   1.000
_cell.angle_alpha   90.00
_cell.angle_beta   90.00
_cell.angle_gamma   90.00
#
_symmetry.space_group_name_H-M   'P 1'
#
loop_
_entity.id
_entity.type
_entity.pdbx_description
1 polymer ?
#
loop_
_entity_poly.entity_id
_entity_poly.type
_entity_poly.pdbx_seq_one_letter_code
_entity_poly.pdbx_strand_id
1 'polypeptide(L)'
;MTAQNGKDLLIKVDMTGTGSFTTIAGLRATRISFNAESVDVTSLDSSGGWRELLGGAGVRSANLSGSGVFRDADTDERARQLFFEAETPEFQVVIPDFGTVQGPFQVTALEYAGSHNGEATYELSLASAGALTFTAA
;
A
#
# COMPACT_ATOMS: atom_id res chain seq x y z
N MET A 1 -16.56 19.39 -4.00
CA MET A 1 -15.37 18.62 -3.61
C MET A 1 -14.23 18.99 -4.54
N THR A 2 -13.07 19.30 -3.99
CA THR A 2 -11.89 19.68 -4.78
C THR A 2 -11.06 18.43 -5.10
N ALA A 3 -10.61 18.34 -6.34
CA ALA A 3 -9.72 17.25 -6.73
C ALA A 3 -8.39 17.38 -5.99
N GLN A 4 -7.85 16.25 -5.53
CA GLN A 4 -6.59 16.23 -4.83
C GLN A 4 -5.42 16.15 -5.79
N ASN A 5 -4.29 16.70 -5.35
CA ASN A 5 -3.05 16.62 -6.08
C ASN A 5 -2.37 15.27 -5.78
N GLY A 6 -2.10 14.48 -6.81
CA GLY A 6 -1.51 13.15 -6.64
C GLY A 6 -0.16 13.16 -5.91
N LYS A 7 0.59 14.24 -5.98
CA LYS A 7 1.89 14.34 -5.29
C LYS A 7 1.75 14.38 -3.76
N ASP A 8 0.56 14.67 -3.26
CA ASP A 8 0.30 14.74 -1.83
C ASP A 8 -0.13 13.39 -1.23
N LEU A 9 -0.30 12.37 -2.06
CA LEU A 9 -0.53 11.01 -1.60
C LEU A 9 0.81 10.41 -1.20
N LEU A 10 1.04 10.23 0.10
CA LEU A 10 2.34 9.85 0.64
C LEU A 10 2.33 8.43 1.22
N ILE A 11 3.41 7.71 0.97
CA ILE A 11 3.66 6.42 1.61
C ILE A 11 4.80 6.62 2.59
N LYS A 12 4.55 6.29 3.87
CA LYS A 12 5.54 6.41 4.93
C LYS A 12 5.83 5.04 5.52
N VAL A 13 7.07 4.82 5.90
CA VAL A 13 7.52 3.57 6.50
C VAL A 13 8.07 3.82 7.91
N ASP A 14 7.82 2.85 8.80
CA ASP A 14 8.43 2.85 10.13
C ASP A 14 9.88 2.42 10.00
N MET A 15 10.80 3.35 10.20
CA MET A 15 12.23 3.14 9.99
C MET A 15 12.89 2.27 11.05
N THR A 16 12.37 2.30 12.27
CA THR A 16 13.04 1.70 13.43
C THR A 16 12.20 0.70 14.21
N GLY A 17 10.95 0.49 13.81
CA GLY A 17 10.02 -0.36 14.55
C GLY A 17 9.45 0.31 15.80
N THR A 18 9.62 1.61 15.94
CA THR A 18 9.21 2.38 17.14
C THR A 18 8.08 3.37 16.88
N GLY A 19 7.47 3.33 15.68
CA GLY A 19 6.41 4.26 15.31
C GLY A 19 6.91 5.55 14.70
N SER A 20 8.18 5.61 14.32
CA SER A 20 8.76 6.79 13.68
C SER A 20 8.65 6.65 12.16
N PHE A 21 7.65 7.30 11.58
CA PHE A 21 7.35 7.18 10.15
C PHE A 21 8.08 8.22 9.32
N THR A 22 8.68 7.77 8.23
CA THR A 22 9.39 8.63 7.29
C THR A 22 8.85 8.42 5.89
N THR A 23 8.58 9.51 5.16
CA THR A 23 8.09 9.44 3.79
C THR A 23 9.15 8.79 2.90
N ILE A 24 8.73 7.82 2.08
CA ILE A 24 9.64 7.17 1.15
C ILE A 24 10.07 8.18 0.09
N ALA A 25 11.37 8.34 -0.06
CA ALA A 25 11.96 9.35 -0.93
C ALA A 25 11.82 8.99 -2.42
N GLY A 26 11.69 10.00 -3.24
CA GLY A 26 11.78 9.87 -4.69
C GLY A 26 10.56 9.31 -5.39
N LEU A 27 9.47 9.01 -4.68
CA LEU A 27 8.25 8.49 -5.32
C LEU A 27 7.59 9.58 -6.17
N ARG A 28 7.30 9.25 -7.42
CA ARG A 28 6.61 10.12 -8.38
C ARG A 28 5.18 9.68 -8.62
N ALA A 29 4.91 8.37 -8.47
CA ALA A 29 3.58 7.82 -8.62
C ALA A 29 3.32 6.86 -7.46
N THR A 30 2.17 6.99 -6.83
CA THR A 30 1.78 6.15 -5.71
C THR A 30 0.35 5.67 -5.91
N ARG A 31 0.07 4.46 -5.46
CA ARG A 31 -1.24 3.85 -5.65
C ARG A 31 -1.56 2.95 -4.47
N ILE A 32 -2.79 3.04 -3.98
CA ILE A 32 -3.32 2.09 -3.01
C ILE A 32 -4.62 1.52 -3.54
N SER A 33 -4.80 0.22 -3.39
CA SER A 33 -6.05 -0.44 -3.74
C SER A 33 -6.49 -1.35 -2.60
N PHE A 34 -7.79 -1.39 -2.37
CA PHE A 34 -8.39 -2.23 -1.34
C PHE A 34 -9.22 -3.29 -2.02
N ASN A 35 -9.10 -4.52 -1.53
CA ASN A 35 -9.82 -5.66 -2.09
C ASN A 35 -10.50 -6.43 -0.97
N ALA A 36 -11.70 -6.90 -1.25
CA ALA A 36 -12.44 -7.76 -0.33
C ALA A 36 -12.91 -8.98 -1.11
N GLU A 37 -12.54 -10.15 -0.61
CA GLU A 37 -13.01 -11.40 -1.18
C GLU A 37 -14.47 -11.57 -0.81
N SER A 38 -15.30 -11.90 -1.80
CA SER A 38 -16.73 -12.13 -1.57
C SER A 38 -17.00 -13.61 -1.42
N VAL A 39 -17.93 -13.94 -0.51
CA VAL A 39 -18.40 -15.32 -0.31
C VAL A 39 -19.83 -15.39 -0.79
N ASP A 40 -20.08 -16.17 -1.84
CA ASP A 40 -21.39 -16.31 -2.46
C ASP A 40 -22.22 -17.34 -1.67
N VAL A 41 -23.36 -16.89 -1.16
CA VAL A 41 -24.32 -17.74 -0.43
C VAL A 41 -25.65 -17.82 -1.15
N THR A 42 -25.67 -17.50 -2.44
CA THR A 42 -26.89 -17.56 -3.26
C THR A 42 -27.45 -18.98 -3.29
N SER A 43 -28.76 -19.10 -3.12
CA SER A 43 -29.46 -20.38 -3.16
C SER A 43 -30.75 -20.25 -3.98
N LEU A 44 -31.46 -21.37 -4.15
CA LEU A 44 -32.75 -21.35 -4.84
C LEU A 44 -33.77 -20.52 -4.08
N ASP A 45 -33.56 -20.32 -2.79
CA ASP A 45 -34.44 -19.51 -1.94
C ASP A 45 -34.08 -18.03 -1.94
N SER A 46 -33.02 -17.63 -2.67
CA SER A 46 -32.63 -16.21 -2.76
C SER A 46 -33.72 -15.41 -3.44
N SER A 47 -34.02 -14.25 -2.86
CA SER A 47 -35.14 -13.41 -3.30
C SER A 47 -34.98 -12.94 -4.74
N GLY A 48 -35.96 -13.26 -5.58
CA GLY A 48 -35.97 -12.81 -7.00
C GLY A 48 -34.83 -13.37 -7.84
N GLY A 49 -34.13 -14.41 -7.38
CA GLY A 49 -32.99 -14.99 -8.10
C GLY A 49 -31.72 -14.14 -8.04
N TRP A 50 -31.70 -13.15 -7.16
CA TRP A 50 -30.53 -12.29 -7.00
C TRP A 50 -29.39 -12.98 -6.26
N ARG A 51 -28.16 -12.67 -6.68
CA ARG A 51 -26.96 -13.16 -6.00
C ARG A 51 -26.89 -12.56 -4.60
N GLU A 52 -26.59 -13.40 -3.63
CA GLU A 52 -26.41 -13.00 -2.23
C GLU A 52 -24.99 -13.26 -1.81
N LEU A 53 -24.37 -12.33 -1.07
CA LEU A 53 -23.03 -12.44 -0.56
C LEU A 53 -23.05 -12.39 0.97
N LEU A 54 -22.20 -13.21 1.59
CA LEU A 54 -22.06 -13.20 3.04
C LEU A 54 -21.08 -12.09 3.43
N GLY A 55 -21.61 -11.00 4.01
CA GLY A 55 -20.82 -9.88 4.42
C GLY A 55 -19.83 -10.21 5.53
N GLY A 56 -18.61 -9.75 5.39
CA GLY A 56 -17.57 -9.94 6.41
C GLY A 56 -16.93 -11.31 6.45
N ALA A 57 -17.32 -12.23 5.57
CA ALA A 57 -16.78 -13.59 5.59
C ALA A 57 -15.50 -13.73 4.76
N GLY A 58 -15.28 -12.86 3.78
CA GLY A 58 -14.12 -12.94 2.91
C GLY A 58 -12.90 -12.22 3.47
N VAL A 59 -11.75 -12.52 2.90
CA VAL A 59 -10.49 -11.88 3.28
C VAL A 59 -10.43 -10.48 2.67
N ARG A 60 -10.10 -9.50 3.48
CA ARG A 60 -9.84 -8.12 3.02
C ARG A 60 -8.35 -7.90 2.95
N SER A 61 -7.90 -7.19 1.92
CA SER A 61 -6.50 -6.90 1.72
C SER A 61 -6.33 -5.55 1.06
N ALA A 62 -5.12 -5.01 1.16
CA ALA A 62 -4.75 -3.80 0.46
C ALA A 62 -3.40 -4.00 -0.23
N ASN A 63 -3.23 -3.34 -1.35
CA ASN A 63 -1.98 -3.37 -2.09
C ASN A 63 -1.53 -1.94 -2.33
N LEU A 64 -0.24 -1.69 -2.06
CA LEU A 64 0.40 -0.43 -2.35
C LEU A 64 1.39 -0.62 -3.47
N SER A 65 1.51 0.36 -4.33
CA SER A 65 2.59 0.40 -5.30
C SER A 65 3.10 1.83 -5.43
N GLY A 66 4.39 1.95 -5.69
CA GLY A 66 5.02 3.22 -5.91
C GLY A 66 6.15 3.08 -6.92
N SER A 67 6.33 4.10 -7.72
CA SER A 67 7.46 4.15 -8.64
C SER A 67 8.08 5.55 -8.57
N GLY A 68 9.37 5.62 -8.84
CA GLY A 68 10.04 6.88 -8.76
C GLY A 68 11.51 6.79 -9.09
N VAL A 69 12.23 7.81 -8.67
CA VAL A 69 13.67 7.94 -8.90
C VAL A 69 14.42 7.39 -7.70
N PHE A 70 15.40 6.54 -7.97
CA PHE A 70 16.29 6.03 -6.94
C PHE A 70 17.22 7.15 -6.45
N ARG A 71 17.14 7.48 -5.17
CA ARG A 71 17.89 8.58 -4.59
C ARG A 71 18.96 8.17 -3.58
N ASP A 72 19.11 6.86 -3.36
CA ASP A 72 20.04 6.32 -2.38
C ASP A 72 19.84 6.94 -0.98
N ALA A 73 18.58 7.13 -0.62
CA ALA A 73 18.21 7.67 0.69
C ALA A 73 18.02 6.54 1.71
N ASP A 74 17.89 6.91 2.98
CA ASP A 74 17.67 5.93 4.06
C ASP A 74 16.41 5.09 3.85
N THR A 75 15.36 5.68 3.27
CA THR A 75 14.14 4.94 2.97
C THR A 75 14.34 3.91 1.86
N ASP A 76 15.23 4.16 0.91
CA ASP A 76 15.57 3.18 -0.13
C ASP A 76 16.31 1.98 0.48
N GLU A 77 17.22 2.25 1.41
CA GLU A 77 17.92 1.17 2.15
C GLU A 77 16.95 0.38 3.01
N ARG A 78 16.00 1.05 3.64
CA ARG A 78 14.99 0.39 4.46
C ARG A 78 14.10 -0.52 3.61
N ALA A 79 13.68 -0.08 2.44
CA ALA A 79 12.86 -0.89 1.52
C ALA A 79 13.61 -2.15 1.09
N ARG A 80 14.89 -2.02 0.76
CA ARG A 80 15.74 -3.16 0.41
C ARG A 80 15.85 -4.13 1.58
N GLN A 81 16.13 -3.62 2.77
CA GLN A 81 16.26 -4.42 3.97
C GLN A 81 14.97 -5.21 4.26
N LEU A 82 13.81 -4.55 4.13
CA LEU A 82 12.52 -5.19 4.34
C LEU A 82 12.28 -6.35 3.38
N PHE A 83 12.69 -6.20 2.13
CA PHE A 83 12.53 -7.26 1.15
C PHE A 83 13.43 -8.46 1.46
N PHE A 84 14.70 -8.21 1.69
CA PHE A 84 15.68 -9.30 1.93
C PHE A 84 15.48 -9.99 3.27
N GLU A 85 14.98 -9.30 4.27
CA GLU A 85 14.73 -9.86 5.60
C GLU A 85 13.28 -10.30 5.80
N ALA A 86 12.41 -10.08 4.80
CA ALA A 86 10.99 -10.44 4.83
C ALA A 86 10.25 -9.89 6.05
N GLU A 87 10.57 -8.68 6.47
CA GLU A 87 9.90 -8.01 7.57
C GLU A 87 8.55 -7.42 7.16
N THR A 88 7.66 -7.27 8.13
CA THR A 88 6.33 -6.68 7.92
C THR A 88 6.10 -5.50 8.87
N PRO A 89 6.84 -4.39 8.68
CA PRO A 89 6.69 -3.24 9.56
C PRO A 89 5.40 -2.48 9.27
N GLU A 90 5.09 -1.53 10.14
CA GLU A 90 3.97 -0.63 9.92
C GLU A 90 4.30 0.36 8.81
N PHE A 91 3.31 0.60 7.96
CA PHE A 91 3.35 1.65 6.95
C PHE A 91 2.18 2.58 7.17
N GLN A 92 2.32 3.82 6.76
CA GLN A 92 1.24 4.80 6.73
C GLN A 92 1.05 5.28 5.30
N VAL A 93 -0.21 5.32 4.84
CA VAL A 93 -0.55 5.95 3.58
C VAL A 93 -1.41 7.16 3.91
N VAL A 94 -0.88 8.33 3.62
CA VAL A 94 -1.57 9.59 3.90
C VAL A 94 -2.29 10.06 2.64
N ILE A 95 -3.61 10.12 2.71
CA ILE A 95 -4.45 10.65 1.64
C ILE A 95 -4.93 12.01 2.11
N PRO A 96 -4.42 13.12 1.54
CA PRO A 96 -4.72 14.47 2.04
C PRO A 96 -6.22 14.74 2.12
N ASP A 97 -6.64 15.39 3.20
CA ASP A 97 -8.02 15.80 3.47
C ASP A 97 -9.02 14.64 3.54
N PHE A 98 -8.56 13.40 3.40
CA PHE A 98 -9.39 12.21 3.49
C PHE A 98 -9.08 11.40 4.73
N GLY A 99 -7.82 11.00 4.92
CA GLY A 99 -7.42 10.24 6.08
C GLY A 99 -6.08 9.54 5.92
N THR A 100 -5.76 8.71 6.90
CA THR A 100 -4.52 7.93 6.94
C THR A 100 -4.85 6.46 7.14
N VAL A 101 -4.27 5.60 6.32
CA VAL A 101 -4.34 4.15 6.46
C VAL A 101 -3.03 3.69 7.08
N GLN A 102 -3.10 2.92 8.16
CA GLN A 102 -1.93 2.41 8.85
C GLN A 102 -2.07 0.93 9.13
N GLY A 103 -0.98 0.20 8.97
CA GLY A 103 -0.93 -1.22 9.29
C GLY A 103 0.32 -1.88 8.76
N PRO A 104 0.48 -3.19 9.03
CA PRO A 104 1.65 -3.92 8.57
C PRO A 104 1.53 -4.24 7.08
N PHE A 105 2.64 -4.04 6.36
CA PHE A 105 2.74 -4.39 4.96
C PHE A 105 4.06 -5.12 4.72
N GLN A 106 4.06 -5.99 3.73
CA GLN A 106 5.25 -6.70 3.28
C GLN A 106 5.63 -6.23 1.89
N VAL A 107 6.92 -6.04 1.65
CA VAL A 107 7.43 -5.75 0.32
C VAL A 107 7.34 -7.02 -0.52
N THR A 108 6.52 -7.02 -1.53
CA THR A 108 6.30 -8.18 -2.39
C THR A 108 7.10 -8.13 -3.68
N ALA A 109 7.48 -6.93 -4.11
CA ALA A 109 8.31 -6.75 -5.28
C ALA A 109 9.10 -5.46 -5.16
N LEU A 110 10.35 -5.52 -5.59
CA LEU A 110 11.24 -4.37 -5.58
C LEU A 110 12.08 -4.45 -6.85
N GLU A 111 11.92 -3.47 -7.72
CA GLU A 111 12.59 -3.47 -9.01
C GLU A 111 13.38 -2.18 -9.20
N TYR A 112 14.61 -2.31 -9.66
CA TYR A 112 15.46 -1.19 -10.00
C TYR A 112 15.77 -1.23 -11.48
N ALA A 113 15.72 -0.09 -12.13
CA ALA A 113 16.03 0.01 -13.55
C ALA A 113 16.90 1.24 -13.78
N GLY A 114 17.83 1.11 -14.72
CA GLY A 114 18.66 2.22 -15.11
C GLY A 114 18.83 2.24 -16.61
N SER A 115 18.97 3.43 -17.18
CA SER A 115 19.26 3.60 -18.58
C SER A 115 20.56 4.37 -18.75
N HIS A 116 21.21 4.16 -19.91
CA HIS A 116 22.52 4.72 -20.17
C HIS A 116 22.59 6.25 -19.99
N ASN A 117 21.54 6.95 -20.42
CA ASN A 117 21.47 8.40 -20.36
C ASN A 117 20.38 8.92 -19.41
N GLY A 118 19.82 8.06 -18.57
CA GLY A 118 18.70 8.41 -17.72
C GLY A 118 18.98 8.21 -16.25
N GLU A 119 18.02 8.61 -15.45
CA GLU A 119 18.03 8.39 -14.01
C GLU A 119 17.84 6.91 -13.70
N ALA A 120 18.39 6.46 -12.59
CA ALA A 120 18.00 5.17 -12.03
C ALA A 120 16.60 5.30 -11.42
N THR A 121 15.73 4.36 -11.74
CA THR A 121 14.35 4.35 -11.25
C THR A 121 14.11 3.09 -10.44
N TYR A 122 13.04 3.12 -9.62
CA TYR A 122 12.64 1.93 -8.89
C TYR A 122 11.13 1.80 -8.85
N GLU A 123 10.67 0.57 -8.67
CA GLU A 123 9.27 0.26 -8.43
C GLU A 123 9.17 -0.59 -7.17
N LEU A 124 8.19 -0.27 -6.35
CA LEU A 124 7.97 -0.92 -5.07
C LEU A 124 6.53 -1.38 -4.99
N SER A 125 6.33 -2.64 -4.64
CA SER A 125 5.00 -3.18 -4.41
C SER A 125 4.92 -3.77 -3.02
N LEU A 126 3.81 -3.49 -2.34
CA LEU A 126 3.56 -3.90 -0.97
C LEU A 126 2.19 -4.56 -0.88
N ALA A 127 2.08 -5.57 -0.04
CA ALA A 127 0.81 -6.21 0.26
C ALA A 127 0.54 -6.13 1.76
N SER A 128 -0.70 -5.94 2.14
CA SER A 128 -1.07 -5.90 3.55
C SER A 128 -0.79 -7.25 4.21
N ALA A 129 -0.23 -7.20 5.42
CA ALA A 129 0.18 -8.37 6.17
C ALA A 129 -0.58 -8.52 7.49
N GLY A 130 -1.64 -7.77 7.68
CA GLY A 130 -2.46 -7.80 8.89
C GLY A 130 -3.58 -6.78 8.82
N ALA A 131 -4.21 -6.52 9.95
CA ALA A 131 -5.33 -5.58 10.01
C ALA A 131 -4.85 -4.15 9.78
N LEU A 132 -5.61 -3.42 8.98
CA LEU A 132 -5.34 -2.01 8.70
C LEU A 132 -6.31 -1.14 9.49
N THR A 133 -5.83 0.02 9.91
CA THR A 133 -6.63 1.02 10.61
C THR A 133 -6.76 2.26 9.74
N PHE A 134 -7.99 2.75 9.60
CA PHE A 134 -8.25 4.00 8.90
C PHE A 134 -8.58 5.09 9.92
N THR A 135 -7.89 6.22 9.81
CA THR A 135 -8.15 7.39 10.65
C THR A 135 -8.55 8.55 9.74
N ALA A 136 -9.78 9.04 9.90
CA ALA A 136 -10.27 10.16 9.10
C ALA A 136 -9.51 11.45 9.43
N ALA A 137 -9.34 12.26 8.40
CA ALA A 137 -8.67 13.55 8.55
C ALA A 137 -9.52 14.54 9.36
#